data_b325559ba98feea3c7d26b41dbc5eb75
#
_entry.id   b325559ba98feea3c7d26b41dbc5eb75
#
_cell.length_a   1.000
_cell.length_b   1.000
_cell.length_c   1.000
_cell.angle_alpha   90.00
_cell.angle_beta   90.00
_cell.angle_gamma   90.00
#
_symmetry.space_group_name_H-M   'P 1'
#
loop_
_entity.id
_entity.type
_entity.pdbx_description
1 polymer ?
#
loop_
_entity_poly.entity_id
_entity_poly.type
_entity_poly.pdbx_seq_one_letter_code
_entity_poly.pdbx_strand_id
1 'polypeptide(L)'
;TLCGRTRRRAHGARKNIIWESDGGTLMGKISVVGIGPGSLDDMTYRARRTIEEATTVVGYKRYVDLIADLVEGKTVLDTGMTQEIDRCRAALKAASEGETVVVISSGDAGIYGMAGLVLELLVKMDEAERPEFGGVIPGVSAMSAAAGLLGAPIMHDFVVISLSDLLTPWEIIQERAELAAQGDFVTALYNPRSNKRVGQINAVQEIFLHHRAPETPVGIVTGASRTNEAVLISTLGEFTKEDINMFSLVIIGNSKTRQVGDWMITPRGYQKREPGL
;
A
#
# COMPACT_ATOMS: atom_id res chain seq x y z
N THR A 1 -20.42 -30.84 43.47
CA THR A 1 -20.98 -29.51 43.38
C THR A 1 -20.12 -28.68 42.37
N LEU A 2 -20.55 -28.70 41.11
CA LEU A 2 -19.93 -27.98 40.00
C LEU A 2 -20.54 -26.58 39.90
N CYS A 3 -19.71 -25.55 40.02
CA CYS A 3 -20.10 -24.18 39.80
C CYS A 3 -19.60 -23.74 38.41
N GLY A 4 -20.50 -23.72 37.43
CA GLY A 4 -20.24 -23.23 36.09
C GLY A 4 -20.27 -21.72 36.07
N ARG A 5 -19.14 -21.07 35.72
CA ARG A 5 -19.08 -19.62 35.37
C ARG A 5 -19.22 -19.45 33.88
N THR A 6 -20.41 -19.09 33.45
CA THR A 6 -20.68 -18.55 32.09
C THR A 6 -20.09 -17.15 31.97
N ARG A 7 -19.06 -17.01 31.13
CA ARG A 7 -18.58 -15.68 30.68
C ARG A 7 -19.56 -15.12 29.66
N ARG A 8 -20.33 -14.11 30.03
CA ARG A 8 -21.07 -13.27 29.11
C ARG A 8 -20.08 -12.43 28.30
N ARG A 9 -20.03 -12.64 26.99
CA ARG A 9 -19.38 -11.71 26.06
C ARG A 9 -20.25 -10.44 25.99
N ALA A 10 -19.69 -9.32 26.45
CA ALA A 10 -20.30 -8.02 26.20
C ALA A 10 -20.16 -7.67 24.71
N HIS A 11 -21.23 -7.76 23.95
CA HIS A 11 -21.35 -7.12 22.65
C HIS A 11 -21.54 -5.62 22.93
N GLY A 12 -20.45 -4.86 22.85
CA GLY A 12 -20.51 -3.42 22.79
C GLY A 12 -21.10 -3.00 21.45
N ALA A 13 -22.41 -2.75 21.42
CA ALA A 13 -23.02 -2.04 20.32
C ALA A 13 -22.35 -0.66 20.22
N ARG A 14 -21.71 -0.38 19.08
CA ARG A 14 -21.29 0.99 18.76
C ARG A 14 -22.56 1.83 18.70
N LYS A 15 -22.81 2.63 19.72
CA LYS A 15 -23.83 3.67 19.69
C LYS A 15 -23.44 4.64 18.57
N ASN A 16 -24.22 4.71 17.52
CA ASN A 16 -24.20 5.86 16.64
C ASN A 16 -24.65 7.05 17.48
N ILE A 17 -23.68 7.84 17.92
CA ILE A 17 -23.98 9.12 18.55
C ILE A 17 -24.39 10.04 17.41
N ILE A 18 -25.69 10.27 17.27
CA ILE A 18 -26.24 11.32 16.43
C ILE A 18 -26.01 12.60 17.20
N TRP A 19 -25.07 13.44 16.75
CA TRP A 19 -24.90 14.78 17.25
C TRP A 19 -25.95 15.66 16.53
N GLU A 20 -26.99 16.08 17.24
CA GLU A 20 -27.84 17.17 16.80
C GLU A 20 -27.01 18.46 16.95
N SER A 21 -26.70 19.12 15.83
CA SER A 21 -25.93 20.36 15.80
C SER A 21 -26.86 21.53 16.10
N ASP A 22 -26.68 22.13 17.27
CA ASP A 22 -27.11 23.51 17.50
C ASP A 22 -26.29 24.44 16.59
N GLY A 23 -26.86 24.94 15.50
CA GLY A 23 -26.48 26.15 14.77
C GLY A 23 -25.00 26.36 14.34
N GLY A 24 -24.13 25.35 14.48
CA GLY A 24 -22.72 25.40 14.08
C GLY A 24 -22.58 25.08 12.58
N THR A 25 -21.56 25.63 11.94
CA THR A 25 -21.14 25.29 10.59
C THR A 25 -21.07 23.77 10.46
N LEU A 26 -21.81 23.18 9.51
CA LEU A 26 -21.77 21.74 9.26
C LEU A 26 -20.34 21.38 8.87
N MET A 27 -19.61 20.75 9.79
CA MET A 27 -18.27 20.24 9.52
C MET A 27 -18.39 19.12 8.48
N GLY A 28 -17.55 19.20 7.47
CA GLY A 28 -17.51 18.19 6.43
C GLY A 28 -16.78 16.92 6.89
N LYS A 29 -16.53 16.06 5.94
CA LYS A 29 -15.99 14.73 6.18
C LYS A 29 -14.74 14.48 5.33
N ILE A 30 -13.72 13.85 5.91
CA ILE A 30 -12.53 13.43 5.17
C ILE A 30 -12.35 11.91 5.27
N SER A 31 -12.11 11.27 4.13
CA SER A 31 -11.73 9.85 4.04
C SER A 31 -10.44 9.69 3.25
N VAL A 32 -9.65 8.67 3.56
CA VAL A 32 -8.45 8.33 2.78
C VAL A 32 -8.72 7.02 2.04
N VAL A 33 -8.54 7.02 0.72
CA VAL A 33 -9.01 5.93 -0.13
C VAL A 33 -7.87 5.36 -0.95
N GLY A 34 -7.62 4.05 -0.81
CA GLY A 34 -6.78 3.28 -1.71
C GLY A 34 -7.53 2.95 -3.00
N ILE A 35 -7.05 3.46 -4.13
CA ILE A 35 -7.73 3.29 -5.43
C ILE A 35 -7.34 2.01 -6.17
N GLY A 36 -6.53 1.15 -5.54
CA GLY A 36 -5.99 -0.03 -6.21
C GLY A 36 -4.75 0.27 -7.07
N PRO A 37 -4.20 -0.74 -7.75
CA PRO A 37 -2.90 -0.64 -8.44
C PRO A 37 -2.96 0.14 -9.74
N GLY A 38 -4.13 0.23 -10.39
CA GLY A 38 -4.25 0.99 -11.63
C GLY A 38 -5.56 0.83 -12.39
N SER A 39 -6.09 -0.39 -12.55
CA SER A 39 -7.38 -0.63 -13.18
C SER A 39 -8.54 -0.38 -12.23
N LEU A 40 -9.67 0.10 -12.75
CA LEU A 40 -10.93 0.18 -12.01
C LEU A 40 -11.48 -1.21 -11.64
N ASP A 41 -11.09 -2.27 -12.36
CA ASP A 41 -11.47 -3.66 -12.03
C ASP A 41 -10.86 -4.12 -10.70
N ASP A 42 -9.69 -3.59 -10.33
CA ASP A 42 -9.01 -3.85 -9.07
C ASP A 42 -9.36 -2.85 -7.96
N MET A 43 -10.28 -1.93 -8.23
CA MET A 43 -10.79 -1.01 -7.23
C MET A 43 -11.87 -1.70 -6.39
N THR A 44 -11.79 -1.55 -5.06
CA THR A 44 -12.86 -2.08 -4.21
C THR A 44 -14.17 -1.29 -4.40
N TYR A 45 -15.32 -1.98 -4.34
CA TYR A 45 -16.62 -1.31 -4.39
C TYR A 45 -16.79 -0.20 -3.35
N ARG A 46 -16.17 -0.36 -2.17
CA ARG A 46 -16.20 0.67 -1.13
C ARG A 46 -15.40 1.89 -1.55
N ALA A 47 -14.21 1.70 -2.11
CA ALA A 47 -13.37 2.79 -2.61
C ALA A 47 -14.13 3.59 -3.68
N ARG A 48 -14.69 2.90 -4.67
CA ARG A 48 -15.47 3.51 -5.75
C ARG A 48 -16.64 4.33 -5.19
N ARG A 49 -17.47 3.74 -4.36
CA ARG A 49 -18.62 4.44 -3.76
C ARG A 49 -18.19 5.64 -2.93
N THR A 50 -17.12 5.53 -2.14
CA THR A 50 -16.64 6.65 -1.33
C THR A 50 -16.15 7.82 -2.21
N ILE A 51 -15.54 7.53 -3.36
CA ILE A 51 -15.16 8.55 -4.34
C ILE A 51 -16.41 9.15 -5.01
N GLU A 52 -17.38 8.33 -5.39
CA GLU A 52 -18.64 8.79 -6.01
C GLU A 52 -19.43 9.73 -5.10
N GLU A 53 -19.47 9.45 -3.79
CA GLU A 53 -20.15 10.27 -2.77
C GLU A 53 -19.40 11.56 -2.40
N ALA A 54 -18.12 11.70 -2.76
CA ALA A 54 -17.32 12.87 -2.43
C ALA A 54 -17.65 14.07 -3.32
N THR A 55 -17.57 15.27 -2.76
CA THR A 55 -17.63 16.55 -3.50
C THR A 55 -16.26 16.98 -3.98
N THR A 56 -15.22 16.66 -3.20
CA THR A 56 -13.83 17.06 -3.44
C THR A 56 -12.90 15.85 -3.41
N VAL A 57 -12.09 15.71 -4.46
CA VAL A 57 -11.06 14.65 -4.59
C VAL A 57 -9.69 15.30 -4.54
N VAL A 58 -8.84 14.79 -3.65
CA VAL A 58 -7.48 15.31 -3.44
C VAL A 58 -6.47 14.20 -3.73
N GLY A 59 -5.48 14.45 -4.57
CA GLY A 59 -4.53 13.41 -4.92
C GLY A 59 -3.30 13.91 -5.69
N TYR A 60 -2.37 12.98 -5.91
CA TYR A 60 -1.30 13.19 -6.88
C TYR A 60 -1.90 13.12 -8.29
N LYS A 61 -1.55 14.10 -9.16
CA LYS A 61 -2.15 14.22 -10.49
C LYS A 61 -2.24 12.90 -11.25
N ARG A 62 -1.15 12.11 -11.30
CA ARG A 62 -1.16 10.82 -12.00
C ARG A 62 -2.11 9.78 -11.42
N TYR A 63 -2.48 9.90 -10.13
CA TYR A 63 -3.46 9.00 -9.51
C TYR A 63 -4.88 9.47 -9.80
N VAL A 64 -5.10 10.78 -9.87
CA VAL A 64 -6.36 11.36 -10.32
C VAL A 64 -6.65 10.95 -11.77
N ASP A 65 -5.63 10.98 -12.64
CA ASP A 65 -5.76 10.56 -14.04
C ASP A 65 -6.21 9.08 -14.19
N LEU A 66 -5.88 8.19 -13.23
CA LEU A 66 -6.33 6.78 -13.24
C LEU A 66 -7.83 6.61 -12.96
N ILE A 67 -8.46 7.60 -12.37
CA ILE A 67 -9.89 7.58 -11.99
C ILE A 67 -10.65 8.75 -12.62
N ALA A 68 -10.21 9.24 -13.76
CA ALA A 68 -10.76 10.43 -14.42
C ALA A 68 -12.29 10.37 -14.54
N ASP A 69 -12.85 9.21 -14.91
CA ASP A 69 -14.29 9.01 -15.08
C ASP A 69 -15.08 9.14 -13.75
N LEU A 70 -14.44 8.92 -12.59
CA LEU A 70 -15.08 9.00 -11.28
C LEU A 70 -15.00 10.40 -10.65
N VAL A 71 -14.19 11.29 -11.21
CA VAL A 71 -14.00 12.65 -10.69
C VAL A 71 -14.66 13.72 -11.55
N GLU A 72 -15.32 13.32 -12.62
CA GLU A 72 -16.05 14.25 -13.48
C GLU A 72 -17.11 15.02 -12.66
N GLY A 73 -17.15 16.33 -12.83
CA GLY A 73 -18.05 17.24 -12.11
C GLY A 73 -17.71 17.48 -10.63
N LYS A 74 -16.58 16.96 -10.12
CA LYS A 74 -16.12 17.18 -8.74
C LYS A 74 -15.02 18.26 -8.69
N THR A 75 -14.85 18.83 -7.49
CA THR A 75 -13.67 19.65 -7.22
C THR A 75 -12.44 18.74 -7.11
N VAL A 76 -11.42 19.01 -7.92
CA VAL A 76 -10.17 18.25 -7.89
C VAL A 76 -9.04 19.14 -7.42
N LEU A 77 -8.40 18.75 -6.31
CA LEU A 77 -7.19 19.38 -5.79
C LEU A 77 -6.02 18.45 -6.05
N ASP A 78 -5.41 18.59 -7.21
CA ASP A 78 -4.22 17.83 -7.56
C ASP A 78 -2.94 18.66 -7.31
N THR A 79 -1.90 17.97 -6.89
CA THR A 79 -0.58 18.57 -6.65
C THR A 79 0.52 17.68 -7.24
N GLY A 80 1.70 18.30 -7.43
CA GLY A 80 2.89 17.57 -7.87
C GLY A 80 3.43 16.57 -6.82
N MET A 81 4.48 15.87 -7.21
CA MET A 81 5.26 15.02 -6.32
C MET A 81 5.96 15.87 -5.25
N THR A 82 6.22 15.32 -4.06
CA THR A 82 6.87 15.98 -2.91
C THR A 82 6.06 17.11 -2.25
N GLN A 83 4.75 17.17 -2.50
CA GLN A 83 3.83 18.14 -1.89
C GLN A 83 2.76 17.45 -1.02
N GLU A 84 3.14 16.32 -0.41
CA GLU A 84 2.21 15.47 0.37
C GLU A 84 1.60 16.23 1.56
N ILE A 85 2.41 17.02 2.28
CA ILE A 85 1.95 17.78 3.45
C ILE A 85 0.94 18.87 3.04
N ASP A 86 1.25 19.62 1.97
CA ASP A 86 0.39 20.70 1.50
C ASP A 86 -0.92 20.15 0.93
N ARG A 87 -0.85 19.00 0.25
CA ARG A 87 -2.01 18.24 -0.22
C ARG A 87 -2.92 17.84 0.93
N CYS A 88 -2.37 17.27 2.01
CA CYS A 88 -3.15 16.89 3.19
C CYS A 88 -3.75 18.09 3.90
N ARG A 89 -3.01 19.20 4.02
CA ARG A 89 -3.53 20.44 4.60
C ARG A 89 -4.68 21.02 3.80
N ALA A 90 -4.56 21.05 2.47
CA ALA A 90 -5.64 21.48 1.58
C ALA A 90 -6.89 20.62 1.73
N ALA A 91 -6.72 19.28 1.80
CA ALA A 91 -7.81 18.35 2.02
C ALA A 91 -8.52 18.57 3.36
N LEU A 92 -7.76 18.73 4.45
CA LEU A 92 -8.30 18.97 5.79
C LEU A 92 -9.02 20.31 5.85
N LYS A 93 -8.47 21.36 5.23
CA LYS A 93 -9.10 22.68 5.15
C LYS A 93 -10.45 22.59 4.43
N ALA A 94 -10.51 21.99 3.25
CA ALA A 94 -11.76 21.82 2.51
C ALA A 94 -12.82 21.06 3.32
N ALA A 95 -12.41 19.99 4.03
CA ALA A 95 -13.30 19.26 4.91
C ALA A 95 -13.78 20.08 6.12
N SER A 96 -12.93 20.93 6.72
CA SER A 96 -13.35 21.87 7.79
C SER A 96 -14.35 22.91 7.29
N GLU A 97 -14.33 23.24 6.01
CA GLU A 97 -15.24 24.17 5.36
C GLU A 97 -16.57 23.52 4.90
N GLY A 98 -16.82 22.26 5.29
CA GLY A 98 -18.09 21.57 5.07
C GLY A 98 -18.10 20.58 3.89
N GLU A 99 -16.99 20.42 3.17
CA GLU A 99 -16.87 19.51 2.02
C GLU A 99 -16.78 18.04 2.43
N THR A 100 -17.31 17.16 1.56
CA THR A 100 -17.05 15.72 1.64
C THR A 100 -15.81 15.40 0.81
N VAL A 101 -14.68 15.23 1.49
CA VAL A 101 -13.35 15.11 0.88
C VAL A 101 -12.86 13.67 0.87
N VAL A 102 -12.29 13.24 -0.25
CA VAL A 102 -11.50 12.01 -0.32
C VAL A 102 -10.05 12.33 -0.70
N VAL A 103 -9.10 11.81 0.07
CA VAL A 103 -7.69 11.82 -0.28
C VAL A 103 -7.37 10.46 -0.91
N ILE A 104 -7.00 10.45 -2.18
CA ILE A 104 -6.71 9.20 -2.90
C ILE A 104 -5.24 8.82 -2.82
N SER A 105 -4.99 7.52 -2.81
CA SER A 105 -3.66 6.90 -2.80
C SER A 105 -3.65 5.71 -3.75
N SER A 106 -2.63 5.59 -4.61
CA SER A 106 -2.47 4.38 -5.44
C SER A 106 -2.22 3.16 -4.56
N GLY A 107 -2.71 2.01 -4.97
CA GLY A 107 -2.65 0.79 -4.17
C GLY A 107 -3.52 0.88 -2.94
N ASP A 108 -2.95 0.56 -1.78
CA ASP A 108 -3.56 0.70 -0.46
C ASP A 108 -3.11 1.99 0.22
N ALA A 109 -4.05 2.71 0.82
CA ALA A 109 -3.78 4.00 1.44
C ALA A 109 -2.95 3.90 2.75
N GLY A 110 -2.91 2.72 3.38
CA GLY A 110 -2.15 2.43 4.60
C GLY A 110 -0.75 1.86 4.35
N ILE A 111 -0.45 1.42 3.11
CA ILE A 111 0.86 0.85 2.78
C ILE A 111 1.68 1.88 1.99
N TYR A 112 2.55 2.61 2.68
CA TYR A 112 3.33 3.74 2.13
C TYR A 112 2.48 4.80 1.42
N GLY A 113 1.20 4.90 1.82
CA GLY A 113 0.21 5.81 1.27
C GLY A 113 -0.06 7.01 2.18
N MET A 114 -1.15 7.71 1.89
CA MET A 114 -1.46 9.01 2.51
C MET A 114 -2.14 8.92 3.88
N ALA A 115 -2.60 7.71 4.30
CA ALA A 115 -3.44 7.57 5.50
C ALA A 115 -2.74 8.04 6.78
N GLY A 116 -1.46 7.67 6.97
CA GLY A 116 -0.69 8.09 8.14
C GLY A 116 -0.58 9.61 8.24
N LEU A 117 -0.18 10.26 7.16
CA LEU A 117 0.02 11.72 7.14
C LEU A 117 -1.29 12.50 7.37
N VAL A 118 -2.40 12.06 6.77
CA VAL A 118 -3.71 12.68 7.01
C VAL A 118 -4.09 12.57 8.48
N LEU A 119 -3.94 11.38 9.08
CA LEU A 119 -4.25 11.18 10.50
C LEU A 119 -3.34 11.98 11.42
N GLU A 120 -2.03 12.03 11.15
CA GLU A 120 -1.08 12.82 11.93
C GLU A 120 -1.40 14.33 11.94
N LEU A 121 -1.89 14.84 10.82
CA LEU A 121 -2.31 16.25 10.72
C LEU A 121 -3.68 16.46 11.36
N LEU A 122 -4.63 15.56 11.12
CA LEU A 122 -5.99 15.64 11.67
C LEU A 122 -6.00 15.70 13.20
N VAL A 123 -5.19 14.87 13.88
CA VAL A 123 -5.14 14.84 15.34
C VAL A 123 -4.49 16.09 15.96
N LYS A 124 -3.76 16.87 15.17
CA LYS A 124 -3.16 18.15 15.59
C LYS A 124 -4.09 19.34 15.42
N MET A 125 -5.23 19.17 14.75
CA MET A 125 -6.23 20.23 14.61
C MET A 125 -6.99 20.43 15.91
N ASP A 126 -7.41 21.66 16.16
CA ASP A 126 -8.32 21.98 17.26
C ASP A 126 -9.64 21.19 17.07
N GLU A 127 -10.18 20.67 18.16
CA GLU A 127 -11.37 19.80 18.12
C GLU A 127 -12.57 20.50 17.47
N ALA A 128 -12.73 21.79 17.67
CA ALA A 128 -13.79 22.59 17.10
C ALA A 128 -13.69 22.80 15.58
N GLU A 129 -12.49 22.63 14.99
CA GLU A 129 -12.24 22.82 13.56
C GLU A 129 -12.02 21.47 12.84
N ARG A 130 -11.97 20.37 13.61
CA ARG A 130 -11.64 19.05 13.09
C ARG A 130 -12.81 18.44 12.34
N PRO A 131 -12.68 18.14 11.02
CA PRO A 131 -13.74 17.49 10.27
C PRO A 131 -13.99 16.05 10.75
N GLU A 132 -15.16 15.49 10.41
CA GLU A 132 -15.45 14.09 10.64
C GLU A 132 -14.43 13.21 9.89
N PHE A 133 -13.85 12.24 10.57
CA PHE A 133 -13.00 11.24 9.91
C PHE A 133 -13.84 10.05 9.43
N GLY A 134 -14.03 9.94 8.12
CA GLY A 134 -14.79 8.88 7.47
C GLY A 134 -14.06 7.54 7.39
N GLY A 135 -12.79 7.51 7.76
CA GLY A 135 -11.96 6.30 7.84
C GLY A 135 -10.95 6.16 6.71
N VAL A 136 -10.13 5.11 6.84
CA VAL A 136 -9.26 4.63 5.76
C VAL A 136 -9.98 3.52 5.02
N ILE A 137 -10.14 3.70 3.72
CA ILE A 137 -10.75 2.71 2.83
C ILE A 137 -9.61 1.95 2.13
N PRO A 138 -9.44 0.65 2.41
CA PRO A 138 -8.34 -0.11 1.84
C PRO A 138 -8.50 -0.29 0.32
N GLY A 139 -7.38 -0.37 -0.37
CA GLY A 139 -7.29 -0.75 -1.77
C GLY A 139 -6.48 -2.03 -1.97
N VAL A 140 -6.54 -2.62 -3.16
CA VAL A 140 -5.64 -3.70 -3.54
C VAL A 140 -4.22 -3.11 -3.63
N SER A 141 -3.31 -3.61 -2.78
CA SER A 141 -1.94 -3.09 -2.75
C SER A 141 -1.15 -3.48 -4.00
N ALA A 142 -0.15 -2.68 -4.36
CA ALA A 142 0.77 -3.02 -5.46
C ALA A 142 1.44 -4.38 -5.24
N MET A 143 1.75 -4.74 -3.98
CA MET A 143 2.32 -6.05 -3.63
C MET A 143 1.34 -7.19 -3.94
N SER A 144 0.06 -7.05 -3.57
CA SER A 144 -0.95 -8.09 -3.82
C SER A 144 -1.20 -8.28 -5.32
N ALA A 145 -1.27 -7.18 -6.07
CA ALA A 145 -1.43 -7.23 -7.53
C ALA A 145 -0.20 -7.88 -8.19
N ALA A 146 1.00 -7.44 -7.83
CA ALA A 146 2.24 -8.01 -8.35
C ALA A 146 2.38 -9.52 -8.02
N ALA A 147 2.04 -9.91 -6.78
CA ALA A 147 2.07 -11.31 -6.38
C ALA A 147 1.10 -12.18 -7.21
N GLY A 148 -0.09 -11.67 -7.50
CA GLY A 148 -1.07 -12.35 -8.35
C GLY A 148 -0.58 -12.55 -9.78
N LEU A 149 0.10 -11.56 -10.36
CA LEU A 149 0.70 -11.63 -11.69
C LEU A 149 1.90 -12.59 -11.74
N LEU A 150 2.66 -12.70 -10.68
CA LEU A 150 3.80 -13.62 -10.56
C LEU A 150 3.39 -15.05 -10.21
N GLY A 151 2.15 -15.30 -9.78
CA GLY A 151 1.65 -16.59 -9.32
C GLY A 151 1.39 -16.62 -7.82
N ALA A 152 2.23 -17.30 -7.03
CA ALA A 152 2.03 -17.42 -5.58
C ALA A 152 3.34 -17.24 -4.78
N PRO A 153 4.05 -16.09 -4.92
CA PRO A 153 5.34 -15.88 -4.26
C PRO A 153 5.23 -15.64 -2.75
N ILE A 154 4.11 -15.07 -2.27
CA ILE A 154 3.91 -14.63 -0.88
C ILE A 154 3.05 -15.60 -0.06
N MET A 155 3.09 -16.89 -0.37
CA MET A 155 2.33 -17.93 0.34
C MET A 155 2.92 -18.32 1.69
N HIS A 156 4.11 -17.81 2.03
CA HIS A 156 4.78 -17.98 3.33
C HIS A 156 4.97 -16.61 4.00
N ASP A 157 5.65 -16.58 5.14
CA ASP A 157 5.92 -15.32 5.85
C ASP A 157 6.70 -14.36 4.95
N PHE A 158 6.29 -13.11 4.94
CA PHE A 158 6.88 -12.09 4.08
C PHE A 158 7.03 -10.76 4.82
N VAL A 159 7.92 -9.93 4.32
CA VAL A 159 8.12 -8.55 4.76
C VAL A 159 8.01 -7.59 3.59
N VAL A 160 7.67 -6.35 3.92
CA VAL A 160 7.55 -5.24 2.96
C VAL A 160 8.51 -4.15 3.36
N ILE A 161 9.39 -3.74 2.45
CA ILE A 161 10.40 -2.71 2.70
C ILE A 161 10.32 -1.67 1.58
N SER A 162 10.29 -0.39 1.96
CA SER A 162 10.49 0.71 1.01
C SER A 162 11.96 1.09 0.97
N LEU A 163 12.53 1.17 -0.23
CA LEU A 163 13.91 1.64 -0.42
C LEU A 163 14.02 3.17 -0.51
N SER A 164 12.91 3.88 -0.24
CA SER A 164 12.95 5.34 -0.18
C SER A 164 13.62 5.83 1.09
N ASP A 165 14.74 6.50 0.93
CA ASP A 165 15.57 7.10 1.98
C ASP A 165 15.24 8.58 2.25
N LEU A 166 14.08 9.04 1.78
CA LEU A 166 13.64 10.44 1.99
C LEU A 166 13.23 10.72 3.44
N LEU A 167 12.58 9.75 4.09
CA LEU A 167 12.05 9.90 5.45
C LEU A 167 12.66 8.91 6.44
N THR A 168 13.31 7.86 5.95
CA THR A 168 13.97 6.83 6.76
C THR A 168 15.46 6.80 6.40
N PRO A 169 16.38 6.93 7.36
CA PRO A 169 17.82 6.82 7.10
C PRO A 169 18.16 5.52 6.38
N TRP A 170 19.08 5.60 5.42
CA TRP A 170 19.46 4.46 4.59
C TRP A 170 20.01 3.28 5.41
N GLU A 171 20.77 3.56 6.46
CA GLU A 171 21.34 2.57 7.39
C GLU A 171 20.24 1.72 8.05
N ILE A 172 19.12 2.33 8.42
CA ILE A 172 17.95 1.63 8.99
C ILE A 172 17.28 0.73 7.94
N ILE A 173 17.22 1.18 6.68
CA ILE A 173 16.69 0.37 5.58
C ILE A 173 17.57 -0.85 5.34
N GLN A 174 18.89 -0.67 5.33
CA GLN A 174 19.87 -1.77 5.19
C GLN A 174 19.76 -2.78 6.33
N GLU A 175 19.67 -2.33 7.58
CA GLU A 175 19.47 -3.21 8.74
C GLU A 175 18.19 -4.05 8.60
N ARG A 176 17.09 -3.45 8.17
CA ARG A 176 15.83 -4.18 7.92
C ARG A 176 15.95 -5.19 6.79
N ALA A 177 16.68 -4.85 5.72
CA ALA A 177 16.92 -5.77 4.61
C ALA A 177 17.79 -6.96 5.07
N GLU A 178 18.81 -6.72 5.89
CA GLU A 178 19.67 -7.75 6.49
C GLU A 178 18.84 -8.72 7.35
N LEU A 179 18.02 -8.20 8.27
CA LEU A 179 17.15 -9.02 9.12
C LEU A 179 16.13 -9.83 8.31
N ALA A 180 15.60 -9.24 7.23
CA ALA A 180 14.69 -9.93 6.32
C ALA A 180 15.38 -11.06 5.55
N ALA A 181 16.60 -10.83 5.09
CA ALA A 181 17.40 -11.82 4.40
C ALA A 181 17.81 -12.97 5.33
N GLN A 182 18.29 -12.65 6.53
CA GLN A 182 18.67 -13.61 7.56
C GLN A 182 17.47 -14.46 8.05
N GLY A 183 16.30 -13.85 8.18
CA GLY A 183 15.07 -14.53 8.60
C GLY A 183 14.42 -15.37 7.50
N ASP A 184 14.99 -15.44 6.30
CA ASP A 184 14.47 -16.15 5.13
C ASP A 184 13.03 -15.75 4.73
N PHE A 185 12.67 -14.47 4.94
CA PHE A 185 11.37 -13.96 4.52
C PHE A 185 11.31 -13.68 3.02
N VAL A 186 10.21 -14.01 2.37
CA VAL A 186 9.90 -13.42 1.06
C VAL A 186 9.83 -11.90 1.23
N THR A 187 10.51 -11.13 0.39
CA THR A 187 10.65 -9.69 0.61
C THR A 187 10.13 -8.89 -0.57
N ALA A 188 9.11 -8.06 -0.32
CA ALA A 188 8.57 -7.13 -1.31
C ALA A 188 9.23 -5.75 -1.14
N LEU A 189 9.89 -5.26 -2.18
CA LEU A 189 10.57 -3.98 -2.21
C LEU A 189 9.73 -2.94 -2.95
N TYR A 190 9.28 -1.92 -2.21
CA TYR A 190 8.65 -0.72 -2.76
C TYR A 190 9.70 0.36 -3.06
N ASN A 191 9.40 1.22 -4.03
CA ASN A 191 10.29 2.29 -4.44
C ASN A 191 11.71 1.81 -4.75
N PRO A 192 11.88 0.74 -5.54
CA PRO A 192 13.17 0.07 -5.70
C PRO A 192 14.21 0.95 -6.36
N ARG A 193 13.82 1.82 -7.28
CA ARG A 193 14.74 2.73 -7.99
C ARG A 193 14.05 4.05 -8.34
N SER A 194 14.81 5.14 -8.41
CA SER A 194 14.38 6.42 -8.97
C SER A 194 15.55 7.08 -9.70
N ASN A 195 15.31 8.22 -10.38
CA ASN A 195 16.36 8.96 -11.09
C ASN A 195 17.53 9.38 -10.17
N LYS A 196 17.26 9.59 -8.87
CA LYS A 196 18.27 10.00 -7.87
C LYS A 196 18.77 8.83 -7.02
N ARG A 197 18.03 7.74 -6.95
CA ARG A 197 18.28 6.59 -6.11
C ARG A 197 18.46 5.35 -6.99
N VAL A 198 19.70 5.08 -7.38
CA VAL A 198 20.06 4.00 -8.31
C VAL A 198 20.89 2.89 -7.65
N GLY A 199 21.61 3.19 -6.58
CA GLY A 199 22.52 2.25 -5.91
C GLY A 199 21.86 1.40 -4.82
N GLN A 200 20.77 1.86 -4.22
CA GLN A 200 20.13 1.20 -3.07
C GLN A 200 19.68 -0.23 -3.40
N ILE A 201 19.13 -0.46 -4.59
CA ILE A 201 18.71 -1.80 -5.02
C ILE A 201 19.88 -2.77 -5.15
N ASN A 202 21.06 -2.29 -5.59
CA ASN A 202 22.26 -3.10 -5.70
C ASN A 202 22.79 -3.47 -4.31
N ALA A 203 22.81 -2.53 -3.36
CA ALA A 203 23.20 -2.81 -1.99
C ALA A 203 22.26 -3.84 -1.32
N VAL A 204 20.96 -3.77 -1.59
CA VAL A 204 20.02 -4.79 -1.12
C VAL A 204 20.30 -6.15 -1.78
N GLN A 205 20.61 -6.19 -3.08
CA GLN A 205 21.02 -7.43 -3.75
C GLN A 205 22.22 -8.07 -3.05
N GLU A 206 23.27 -7.29 -2.76
CA GLU A 206 24.47 -7.77 -2.06
C GLU A 206 24.12 -8.33 -0.68
N ILE A 207 23.29 -7.64 0.11
CA ILE A 207 22.82 -8.11 1.40
C ILE A 207 22.15 -9.49 1.27
N PHE A 208 21.24 -9.64 0.32
CA PHE A 208 20.52 -10.89 0.15
C PHE A 208 21.41 -12.04 -0.37
N LEU A 209 22.41 -11.74 -1.20
CA LEU A 209 23.37 -12.72 -1.70
C LEU A 209 24.28 -13.32 -0.59
N HIS A 210 24.44 -12.65 0.54
CA HIS A 210 25.13 -13.23 1.71
C HIS A 210 24.32 -14.35 2.37
N HIS A 211 23.01 -14.42 2.15
CA HIS A 211 22.08 -15.34 2.84
C HIS A 211 21.37 -16.31 1.90
N ARG A 212 21.39 -16.07 0.59
CA ARG A 212 20.63 -16.84 -0.40
C ARG A 212 21.44 -17.11 -1.65
N ALA A 213 21.10 -18.21 -2.30
CA ALA A 213 21.71 -18.58 -3.57
C ALA A 213 21.40 -17.54 -4.66
N PRO A 214 22.35 -17.23 -5.55
CA PRO A 214 22.15 -16.29 -6.65
C PRO A 214 21.03 -16.71 -7.61
N GLU A 215 20.65 -17.97 -7.67
CA GLU A 215 19.56 -18.53 -8.46
C GLU A 215 18.18 -18.32 -7.81
N THR A 216 18.10 -17.78 -6.59
CA THR A 216 16.83 -17.49 -5.92
C THR A 216 15.95 -16.63 -6.82
N PRO A 217 14.69 -17.05 -7.14
CA PRO A 217 13.82 -16.29 -8.02
C PRO A 217 13.48 -14.91 -7.46
N VAL A 218 13.49 -13.92 -8.35
CA VAL A 218 13.10 -12.53 -8.07
C VAL A 218 12.07 -12.10 -9.12
N GLY A 219 10.87 -11.78 -8.66
CA GLY A 219 9.81 -11.25 -9.52
C GLY A 219 9.89 -9.73 -9.59
N ILE A 220 9.75 -9.18 -10.80
CA ILE A 220 9.72 -7.74 -11.07
C ILE A 220 8.41 -7.47 -11.79
N VAL A 221 7.57 -6.61 -11.21
CA VAL A 221 6.32 -6.19 -11.84
C VAL A 221 6.28 -4.69 -11.93
N THR A 222 6.18 -4.17 -13.14
CA THR A 222 6.09 -2.74 -13.41
C THR A 222 4.69 -2.40 -13.88
N GLY A 223 4.07 -1.38 -13.29
CA GLY A 223 2.77 -0.90 -13.70
C GLY A 223 1.65 -1.93 -13.58
N ALA A 224 1.62 -2.74 -12.52
CA ALA A 224 0.58 -3.74 -12.28
C ALA A 224 -0.83 -3.15 -12.50
N SER A 225 -1.67 -3.84 -13.27
CA SER A 225 -3.02 -3.45 -13.65
C SER A 225 -3.11 -2.12 -14.44
N ARG A 226 -2.01 -1.69 -15.08
CA ARG A 226 -1.97 -0.50 -15.93
C ARG A 226 -1.70 -0.87 -17.38
N THR A 227 -1.90 0.07 -18.29
CA THR A 227 -1.66 -0.13 -19.74
C THR A 227 -0.22 -0.49 -20.10
N ASN A 228 0.74 -0.18 -19.23
CA ASN A 228 2.16 -0.49 -19.37
C ASN A 228 2.61 -1.61 -18.43
N GLU A 229 1.72 -2.53 -18.08
CA GLU A 229 2.05 -3.67 -17.24
C GLU A 229 3.14 -4.53 -17.87
N ALA A 230 4.16 -4.85 -17.08
CA ALA A 230 5.23 -5.76 -17.47
C ALA A 230 5.59 -6.67 -16.28
N VAL A 231 5.72 -7.96 -16.55
CA VAL A 231 6.03 -9.00 -15.57
C VAL A 231 7.29 -9.73 -16.01
N LEU A 232 8.26 -9.85 -15.11
CA LEU A 232 9.50 -10.57 -15.36
C LEU A 232 9.89 -11.37 -14.12
N ILE A 233 10.34 -12.59 -14.31
CA ILE A 233 11.01 -13.39 -13.27
C ILE A 233 12.49 -13.51 -13.64
N SER A 234 13.34 -12.94 -12.81
CA SER A 234 14.79 -12.98 -12.88
C SER A 234 15.35 -13.77 -11.69
N THR A 235 16.64 -13.69 -11.45
CA THR A 235 17.30 -14.30 -10.30
C THR A 235 17.93 -13.25 -9.39
N LEU A 236 18.21 -13.62 -8.14
CA LEU A 236 18.84 -12.72 -7.17
C LEU A 236 20.19 -12.20 -7.67
N GLY A 237 20.95 -13.01 -8.42
CA GLY A 237 22.24 -12.60 -9.00
C GLY A 237 22.12 -11.59 -10.14
N GLU A 238 20.97 -11.50 -10.82
CA GLU A 238 20.85 -10.76 -12.08
C GLU A 238 19.82 -9.63 -12.07
N PHE A 239 18.82 -9.67 -11.18
CA PHE A 239 17.60 -8.82 -11.26
C PHE A 239 17.89 -7.32 -11.29
N THR A 240 18.99 -6.85 -10.71
CA THR A 240 19.35 -5.41 -10.72
C THR A 240 19.79 -4.88 -12.09
N LYS A 241 20.07 -5.79 -13.04
CA LYS A 241 20.39 -5.45 -14.44
C LYS A 241 19.12 -5.19 -15.29
N GLU A 242 17.97 -5.59 -14.76
CA GLU A 242 16.70 -5.44 -15.44
C GLU A 242 16.19 -3.98 -15.38
N ASP A 243 15.19 -3.67 -16.23
CA ASP A 243 14.55 -2.36 -16.24
C ASP A 243 13.64 -2.19 -15.02
N ILE A 244 14.23 -1.69 -13.95
CA ILE A 244 13.55 -1.38 -12.69
C ILE A 244 13.46 0.14 -12.52
N ASN A 245 12.26 0.64 -12.27
CA ASN A 245 12.00 2.05 -12.08
C ASN A 245 11.06 2.31 -10.89
N MET A 246 10.62 3.55 -10.70
CA MET A 246 9.78 3.94 -9.57
C MET A 246 8.36 3.32 -9.57
N PHE A 247 7.92 2.75 -10.70
CA PHE A 247 6.62 2.07 -10.83
C PHE A 247 6.76 0.55 -10.72
N SER A 248 7.97 0.06 -10.49
CA SER A 248 8.24 -1.36 -10.30
C SER A 248 8.04 -1.75 -8.85
N LEU A 249 7.54 -2.97 -8.64
CA LEU A 249 7.60 -3.69 -7.39
C LEU A 249 8.50 -4.92 -7.59
N VAL A 250 9.41 -5.16 -6.66
CA VAL A 250 10.32 -6.31 -6.70
C VAL A 250 9.95 -7.25 -5.57
N ILE A 251 9.80 -8.55 -5.86
CA ILE A 251 9.57 -9.60 -4.86
C ILE A 251 10.74 -10.57 -4.89
N ILE A 252 11.57 -10.54 -3.86
CA ILE A 252 12.68 -11.47 -3.67
C ILE A 252 12.13 -12.72 -2.98
N GLY A 253 12.28 -13.89 -3.61
CA GLY A 253 11.88 -15.18 -3.04
C GLY A 253 12.69 -15.57 -1.82
N ASN A 254 12.25 -16.56 -1.06
CA ASN A 254 13.02 -17.18 0.02
C ASN A 254 13.77 -18.44 -0.46
N SER A 255 14.48 -19.13 0.43
CA SER A 255 15.25 -20.35 0.12
C SER A 255 14.44 -21.48 -0.51
N LYS A 256 13.10 -21.44 -0.43
CA LYS A 256 12.20 -22.46 -0.97
C LYS A 256 11.40 -22.00 -2.18
N THR A 257 11.53 -20.72 -2.52
CA THR A 257 10.87 -20.18 -3.70
C THR A 257 11.47 -20.81 -4.96
N ARG A 258 10.60 -21.17 -5.90
CA ARG A 258 11.00 -21.73 -7.18
C ARG A 258 10.24 -21.07 -8.32
N GLN A 259 10.85 -21.02 -9.47
CA GLN A 259 10.18 -20.71 -10.73
C GLN A 259 9.71 -22.01 -11.39
N VAL A 260 8.48 -22.03 -11.86
CA VAL A 260 7.88 -23.13 -12.62
C VAL A 260 7.17 -22.53 -13.83
N GLY A 261 7.80 -22.64 -14.99
CA GLY A 261 7.33 -21.90 -16.17
C GLY A 261 7.33 -20.41 -15.93
N ASP A 262 6.21 -19.77 -16.14
CA ASP A 262 6.02 -18.34 -15.95
C ASP A 262 5.58 -17.95 -14.52
N TRP A 263 5.64 -18.89 -13.57
CA TRP A 263 5.16 -18.65 -12.21
C TRP A 263 6.28 -18.73 -11.16
N MET A 264 6.21 -17.84 -10.20
CA MET A 264 7.01 -17.82 -8.99
C MET A 264 6.18 -18.36 -7.83
N ILE A 265 6.65 -19.46 -7.22
CA ILE A 265 5.90 -20.20 -6.20
C ILE A 265 6.75 -20.34 -4.94
N THR A 266 6.21 -19.92 -3.79
CA THR A 266 6.79 -20.18 -2.46
C THR A 266 5.92 -21.23 -1.75
N PRO A 267 6.40 -22.47 -1.53
CA PRO A 267 5.60 -23.53 -0.94
C PRO A 267 5.24 -23.26 0.50
N ARG A 268 3.98 -23.48 0.89
CA ARG A 268 3.51 -23.41 2.28
C ARG A 268 3.90 -24.59 3.15
N GLY A 269 4.40 -25.69 2.54
CA GLY A 269 4.81 -26.91 3.24
C GLY A 269 3.76 -28.02 3.25
N TYR A 270 2.76 -27.97 2.39
CA TYR A 270 1.75 -29.05 2.24
C TYR A 270 2.37 -30.39 1.83
N GLN A 271 3.52 -30.38 1.18
CA GLN A 271 4.29 -31.58 0.81
C GLN A 271 4.59 -32.51 2.00
N LYS A 272 4.63 -31.98 3.22
CA LYS A 272 4.79 -32.81 4.44
C LYS A 272 3.56 -33.67 4.75
N ARG A 273 2.39 -33.29 4.23
CA ARG A 273 1.11 -33.99 4.44
C ARG A 273 0.73 -34.90 3.26
N GLU A 274 1.20 -34.54 2.08
CA GLU A 274 0.93 -35.27 0.84
C GLU A 274 2.22 -35.35 0.02
N PRO A 275 2.99 -36.46 0.20
CA PRO A 275 4.20 -36.72 -0.56
C PRO A 275 3.82 -36.92 -2.03
N GLY A 276 4.20 -35.97 -2.89
CA GLY A 276 3.89 -35.96 -4.34
C GLY A 276 3.32 -34.66 -4.86
N LEU A 277 2.99 -33.73 -3.98
CA LEU A 277 2.72 -32.33 -4.34
C LEU A 277 4.00 -31.57 -4.71
#